data_28559c655289a0e22ed28d3f9d51db3b
#
_entry.id   28559c655289a0e22ed28d3f9d51db3b
#
_cell.length_a   1.000
_cell.length_b   1.000
_cell.length_c   1.000
_cell.angle_alpha   90.00
_cell.angle_beta   90.00
_cell.angle_gamma   90.00
#
_symmetry.space_group_name_H-M   'P 1'
#
loop_
_entity.id
_entity.type
_entity.pdbx_description
1 polymer ?
#
loop_
_entity_poly.entity_id
_entity_poly.type
_entity_poly.pdbx_seq_one_letter_code
_entity_poly.pdbx_strand_id
1 'polypeptide(L)'
;MRTKIIPLALIFAFGLATMACTIPVSVAPSQPDANQVAMYVAQTVTAFNAQHQVQPTLAPAPTLAPLPTLAPLPTLAPLPTAIPLSVSTAVPCLWATAVDVNYPDHTHVTHSTSFNKTWSFTNVGYCAWNSGYYVAFMSGTSMGGSTTHLANVVPPNGYINVTLNLTAPATVGTYRGEYGLFTDHGVYIGQVWVTIDVV
;
A
#
# COMPACT_ATOMS: atom_id res chain seq x y z
N MET A 1 -54.70 2.32 54.46
CA MET A 1 -54.53 0.85 54.38
C MET A 1 -53.10 0.50 54.17
N ARG A 2 -52.48 -0.23 55.09
CA ARG A 2 -51.07 -0.62 55.13
C ARG A 2 -50.84 -1.81 54.21
N THR A 3 -49.90 -1.74 53.27
CA THR A 3 -49.42 -2.92 52.58
C THR A 3 -47.91 -3.09 52.80
N LYS A 4 -47.59 -4.28 53.30
CA LYS A 4 -46.29 -4.69 53.83
C LYS A 4 -45.27 -4.93 52.71
N ILE A 5 -44.09 -4.46 52.87
CA ILE A 5 -42.89 -4.77 52.10
C ILE A 5 -42.28 -6.07 52.66
N ILE A 6 -42.07 -7.08 51.82
CA ILE A 6 -41.29 -8.28 52.14
C ILE A 6 -39.98 -8.21 51.34
N PRO A 7 -38.81 -8.24 51.95
CA PRO A 7 -37.57 -8.42 51.23
C PRO A 7 -37.25 -9.89 51.05
N LEU A 8 -37.18 -10.35 49.82
CA LEU A 8 -36.69 -11.68 49.51
C LEU A 8 -35.19 -11.60 49.24
N ALA A 9 -34.42 -11.98 50.23
CA ALA A 9 -32.96 -12.16 50.10
C ALA A 9 -32.70 -13.47 49.37
N LEU A 10 -32.26 -13.41 48.14
CA LEU A 10 -31.76 -14.55 47.37
C LEU A 10 -30.25 -14.57 47.45
N ILE A 11 -29.71 -15.47 48.25
CA ILE A 11 -28.30 -15.78 48.37
C ILE A 11 -27.90 -16.61 47.12
N PHE A 12 -27.22 -16.02 46.19
CA PHE A 12 -26.54 -16.74 45.12
C PHE A 12 -25.07 -16.93 45.51
N ALA A 13 -24.75 -18.14 45.96
CA ALA A 13 -23.38 -18.59 46.11
C ALA A 13 -22.84 -18.88 44.71
N PHE A 14 -21.99 -17.94 44.17
CA PHE A 14 -21.27 -18.15 42.93
C PHE A 14 -19.94 -18.81 43.26
N GLY A 15 -19.81 -20.09 42.86
CA GLY A 15 -18.55 -20.82 42.93
C GLY A 15 -17.49 -20.18 42.05
N LEU A 16 -16.34 -19.85 42.64
CA LEU A 16 -15.15 -19.44 41.91
C LEU A 16 -14.60 -20.63 41.09
N ALA A 17 -14.92 -20.68 39.80
CA ALA A 17 -14.16 -21.51 38.85
C ALA A 17 -12.98 -20.68 38.38
N THR A 18 -11.79 -20.94 38.94
CA THR A 18 -10.51 -20.41 38.46
C THR A 18 -10.20 -21.05 37.13
N MET A 19 -10.60 -20.42 36.03
CA MET A 19 -10.13 -20.76 34.71
C MET A 19 -8.73 -20.15 34.53
N ALA A 20 -7.71 -20.98 34.73
CA ALA A 20 -6.33 -20.61 34.38
C ALA A 20 -6.24 -20.48 32.86
N CYS A 21 -6.32 -19.26 32.34
CA CYS A 21 -5.94 -18.95 30.98
C CYS A 21 -4.42 -19.10 30.86
N THR A 22 -3.96 -20.23 30.31
CA THR A 22 -2.60 -20.34 29.80
C THR A 22 -2.50 -19.45 28.58
N ILE A 23 -1.83 -18.32 28.72
CA ILE A 23 -1.46 -17.43 27.62
C ILE A 23 -0.41 -18.19 26.80
N PRO A 24 -0.60 -18.48 25.50
CA PRO A 24 0.47 -18.99 24.68
C PRO A 24 1.55 -17.90 24.60
N VAL A 25 2.71 -18.17 25.19
CA VAL A 25 3.89 -17.34 25.01
C VAL A 25 4.20 -17.36 23.51
N SER A 26 3.94 -16.26 22.85
CA SER A 26 4.39 -16.01 21.49
C SER A 26 5.93 -15.98 21.52
N VAL A 27 6.53 -17.08 21.10
CA VAL A 27 7.99 -17.14 20.89
C VAL A 27 8.27 -16.20 19.74
N ALA A 28 8.91 -15.08 20.02
CA ALA A 28 9.44 -14.19 18.97
C ALA A 28 10.33 -15.04 18.04
N PRO A 29 10.29 -14.83 16.71
CA PRO A 29 11.18 -15.53 15.80
C PRO A 29 12.62 -15.26 16.26
N SER A 30 13.34 -16.32 16.59
CA SER A 30 14.74 -16.23 16.97
C SER A 30 15.51 -15.63 15.80
N GLN A 31 16.19 -14.53 16.06
CA GLN A 31 17.13 -13.95 15.12
C GLN A 31 18.12 -15.05 14.70
N PRO A 32 18.36 -15.27 13.39
CA PRO A 32 19.29 -16.30 12.95
C PRO A 32 20.66 -16.04 13.59
N ASP A 33 21.25 -17.07 14.19
CA ASP A 33 22.54 -16.93 14.82
C ASP A 33 23.65 -16.69 13.76
N ALA A 34 24.79 -16.13 14.20
CA ALA A 34 25.88 -15.77 13.31
C ALA A 34 26.40 -16.96 12.46
N ASN A 35 26.24 -18.19 12.96
CA ASN A 35 26.64 -19.38 12.25
C ASN A 35 25.70 -19.75 11.10
N GLN A 36 24.39 -19.51 11.26
CA GLN A 36 23.42 -19.71 10.17
C GLN A 36 23.63 -18.70 9.06
N VAL A 37 23.87 -17.44 9.39
CA VAL A 37 24.18 -16.39 8.41
C VAL A 37 25.48 -16.71 7.66
N ALA A 38 26.52 -17.16 8.37
CA ALA A 38 27.80 -17.55 7.75
C ALA A 38 27.62 -18.73 6.77
N MET A 39 26.76 -19.69 7.08
CA MET A 39 26.51 -20.85 6.22
C MET A 39 25.79 -20.42 4.92
N TYR A 40 24.82 -19.52 4.96
CA TYR A 40 24.15 -19.00 3.77
C TYR A 40 25.09 -18.16 2.89
N VAL A 41 25.95 -17.34 3.48
CA VAL A 41 26.97 -16.58 2.75
C VAL A 41 27.98 -17.50 2.07
N ALA A 42 28.47 -18.54 2.76
CA ALA A 42 29.39 -19.50 2.18
C ALA A 42 28.80 -20.27 0.98
N GLN A 43 27.53 -20.66 1.05
CA GLN A 43 26.83 -21.32 -0.07
C GLN A 43 26.70 -20.40 -1.28
N THR A 44 26.39 -19.12 -1.07
CA THR A 44 26.22 -18.14 -2.15
C THR A 44 27.55 -17.87 -2.86
N VAL A 45 28.65 -17.74 -2.11
CA VAL A 45 30.00 -17.52 -2.67
C VAL A 45 30.48 -18.75 -3.44
N THR A 46 30.19 -19.95 -2.96
CA THR A 46 30.59 -21.19 -3.65
C THR A 46 29.85 -21.33 -4.99
N ALA A 47 28.54 -21.00 -5.02
CA ALA A 47 27.76 -21.04 -6.25
C ALA A 47 28.25 -20.00 -7.28
N PHE A 48 28.63 -18.80 -6.83
CA PHE A 48 29.15 -17.75 -7.70
C PHE A 48 30.51 -18.14 -8.30
N ASN A 49 31.42 -18.73 -7.50
CA ASN A 49 32.72 -19.16 -7.98
C ASN A 49 32.64 -20.36 -8.93
N ALA A 50 31.66 -21.25 -8.76
CA ALA A 50 31.45 -22.37 -9.68
C ALA A 50 31.00 -21.92 -11.08
N GLN A 51 30.29 -20.78 -11.18
CA GLN A 51 29.88 -20.17 -12.45
C GLN A 51 31.01 -19.41 -13.17
N HIS A 52 32.07 -19.04 -12.46
CA HIS A 52 33.20 -18.29 -12.99
C HIS A 52 34.47 -19.14 -13.17
N GLN A 53 34.34 -20.47 -13.26
CA GLN A 53 35.48 -21.30 -13.65
C GLN A 53 35.89 -20.95 -15.08
N VAL A 54 37.07 -20.36 -15.18
CA VAL A 54 37.71 -19.95 -16.44
C VAL A 54 37.81 -21.17 -17.34
N GLN A 55 37.11 -21.14 -18.46
CA GLN A 55 37.21 -22.14 -19.51
C GLN A 55 38.70 -22.24 -19.96
N PRO A 56 39.30 -23.43 -20.03
CA PRO A 56 40.69 -23.54 -20.46
C PRO A 56 40.87 -22.99 -21.88
N THR A 57 41.82 -22.10 -22.02
CA THR A 57 42.23 -21.50 -23.31
C THR A 57 42.67 -22.61 -24.26
N LEU A 58 41.90 -22.87 -25.29
CA LEU A 58 42.29 -23.77 -26.37
C LEU A 58 43.54 -23.21 -27.07
N ALA A 59 44.50 -24.09 -27.35
CA ALA A 59 45.69 -23.75 -28.10
C ALA A 59 45.34 -23.12 -29.47
N PRO A 60 46.15 -22.20 -30.00
CA PRO A 60 45.86 -21.56 -31.30
C PRO A 60 45.79 -22.63 -32.40
N ALA A 61 44.70 -22.65 -33.13
CA ALA A 61 44.55 -23.49 -34.33
C ALA A 61 45.49 -23.02 -35.43
N PRO A 62 46.01 -23.96 -36.26
CA PRO A 62 46.88 -23.61 -37.37
C PRO A 62 46.17 -22.65 -38.33
N THR A 63 46.89 -21.57 -38.72
CA THR A 63 46.41 -20.54 -39.64
C THR A 63 46.12 -21.16 -41.02
N LEU A 64 44.87 -21.18 -41.42
CA LEU A 64 44.47 -21.60 -42.74
C LEU A 64 44.86 -20.53 -43.77
N ALA A 65 45.28 -20.96 -44.96
CA ALA A 65 45.63 -20.08 -46.06
C ALA A 65 44.44 -19.15 -46.41
N PRO A 66 44.71 -17.92 -46.89
CA PRO A 66 43.64 -16.97 -47.21
C PRO A 66 42.73 -17.51 -48.28
N LEU A 67 41.44 -17.56 -47.95
CA LEU A 67 40.38 -17.90 -48.87
C LEU A 67 40.25 -16.79 -49.95
N PRO A 68 39.94 -17.14 -51.21
CA PRO A 68 39.74 -16.13 -52.23
C PRO A 68 38.61 -15.16 -51.82
N THR A 69 38.89 -13.89 -51.95
CA THR A 69 37.97 -12.81 -51.65
C THR A 69 36.73 -12.91 -52.52
N LEU A 70 35.59 -13.18 -51.92
CA LEU A 70 34.29 -13.16 -52.62
C LEU A 70 33.98 -11.71 -53.04
N ALA A 71 33.41 -11.59 -54.29
CA ALA A 71 32.94 -10.31 -54.78
C ALA A 71 31.94 -9.66 -53.81
N PRO A 72 31.94 -8.33 -53.66
CA PRO A 72 31.04 -7.65 -52.72
C PRO A 72 29.60 -7.99 -53.06
N LEU A 73 28.87 -8.49 -52.02
CA LEU A 73 27.43 -8.74 -52.09
C LEU A 73 26.71 -7.41 -52.39
N PRO A 74 25.69 -7.39 -53.24
CA PRO A 74 24.93 -6.16 -53.46
C PRO A 74 24.37 -5.65 -52.12
N THR A 75 24.64 -4.39 -51.86
CA THR A 75 24.13 -3.69 -50.66
C THR A 75 22.61 -3.72 -50.67
N LEU A 76 21.99 -4.39 -49.70
CA LEU A 76 20.54 -4.37 -49.55
C LEU A 76 20.09 -2.92 -49.32
N ALA A 77 19.02 -2.51 -50.01
CA ALA A 77 18.40 -1.21 -49.79
C ALA A 77 18.05 -1.03 -48.29
N PRO A 78 18.20 0.16 -47.74
CA PRO A 78 17.86 0.40 -46.33
C PRO A 78 16.42 -0.02 -46.07
N LEU A 79 16.25 -0.87 -45.07
CA LEU A 79 14.93 -1.28 -44.58
C LEU A 79 14.14 -0.01 -44.20
N PRO A 80 12.86 0.13 -44.60
CA PRO A 80 12.09 1.31 -44.23
C PRO A 80 12.13 1.46 -42.70
N THR A 81 12.51 2.64 -42.23
CA THR A 81 12.57 3.00 -40.80
C THR A 81 11.19 2.74 -40.21
N ALA A 82 11.13 1.87 -39.22
CA ALA A 82 9.87 1.57 -38.51
C ALA A 82 9.31 2.90 -37.96
N ILE A 83 8.06 3.20 -38.38
CA ILE A 83 7.30 4.32 -37.79
C ILE A 83 7.22 4.06 -36.29
N PRO A 84 7.61 5.03 -35.42
CA PRO A 84 7.44 4.82 -33.98
C PRO A 84 5.97 4.51 -33.69
N LEU A 85 5.68 3.32 -33.19
CA LEU A 85 4.37 3.01 -32.64
C LEU A 85 4.14 4.00 -31.50
N SER A 86 3.20 4.91 -31.67
CA SER A 86 2.69 5.71 -30.58
C SER A 86 2.10 4.74 -29.55
N VAL A 87 2.81 4.52 -28.43
CA VAL A 87 2.26 3.78 -27.31
C VAL A 87 1.13 4.64 -26.75
N SER A 88 -0.10 4.35 -27.16
CA SER A 88 -1.28 4.88 -26.50
C SER A 88 -1.26 4.30 -25.08
N THR A 89 -0.91 5.13 -24.09
CA THR A 89 -1.11 4.78 -22.68
C THR A 89 -2.61 4.70 -22.45
N ALA A 90 -3.15 3.48 -22.53
CA ALA A 90 -4.55 3.25 -22.21
C ALA A 90 -4.81 3.73 -20.78
N VAL A 91 -5.78 4.62 -20.60
CA VAL A 91 -6.23 5.06 -19.28
C VAL A 91 -6.70 3.82 -18.53
N PRO A 92 -6.24 3.58 -17.28
CA PRO A 92 -6.72 2.44 -16.49
C PRO A 92 -8.22 2.51 -16.24
N CYS A 93 -8.88 1.35 -16.13
CA CYS A 93 -10.31 1.28 -15.78
C CYS A 93 -10.56 1.98 -14.42
N LEU A 94 -9.69 1.71 -13.45
CA LEU A 94 -9.77 2.22 -12.09
C LEU A 94 -8.63 3.19 -11.84
N TRP A 95 -8.92 4.47 -11.85
CA TRP A 95 -7.96 5.51 -11.51
C TRP A 95 -8.68 6.72 -10.90
N ALA A 96 -8.09 7.28 -9.82
CA ALA A 96 -8.60 8.43 -9.11
C ALA A 96 -7.52 9.51 -9.01
N THR A 97 -7.95 10.77 -9.11
CA THR A 97 -7.20 11.92 -8.61
C THR A 97 -8.00 12.57 -7.49
N ALA A 98 -7.33 13.32 -6.61
CA ALA A 98 -8.02 14.00 -5.53
C ALA A 98 -7.36 15.32 -5.21
N VAL A 99 -8.17 16.26 -4.68
CA VAL A 99 -7.73 17.57 -4.19
C VAL A 99 -8.36 17.86 -2.83
N ASP A 100 -7.69 18.70 -2.04
CA ASP A 100 -8.24 19.21 -0.80
C ASP A 100 -9.37 20.20 -1.08
N VAL A 101 -10.52 20.02 -0.42
CA VAL A 101 -11.61 21.00 -0.41
C VAL A 101 -11.42 21.99 0.73
N ASN A 102 -10.95 21.50 1.88
CA ASN A 102 -10.68 22.28 3.07
C ASN A 102 -9.45 21.73 3.81
N TYR A 103 -9.03 22.43 4.85
CA TYR A 103 -7.85 22.05 5.66
C TYR A 103 -6.63 21.72 4.77
N PRO A 104 -6.10 22.69 3.98
CA PRO A 104 -4.84 22.49 3.28
C PRO A 104 -3.73 22.12 4.27
N ASP A 105 -2.66 21.51 3.75
CA ASP A 105 -1.53 21.08 4.58
C ASP A 105 -1.05 22.21 5.50
N HIS A 106 -0.68 21.82 6.74
CA HIS A 106 -0.25 22.71 7.81
C HIS A 106 -1.31 23.68 8.33
N THR A 107 -2.61 23.38 8.15
CA THR A 107 -3.67 24.12 8.83
C THR A 107 -3.54 23.96 10.35
N HIS A 108 -3.58 25.09 11.05
CA HIS A 108 -3.57 25.09 12.53
C HIS A 108 -4.90 24.61 13.08
N VAL A 109 -4.85 23.64 13.98
CA VAL A 109 -6.03 23.07 14.65
C VAL A 109 -5.76 22.99 16.16
N THR A 110 -6.72 23.44 16.95
CA THR A 110 -6.60 23.35 18.42
C THR A 110 -6.58 21.88 18.86
N HIS A 111 -5.70 21.55 19.79
CA HIS A 111 -5.58 20.20 20.34
C HIS A 111 -6.93 19.64 20.84
N SER A 112 -7.13 18.33 20.69
CA SER A 112 -8.33 17.61 21.14
C SER A 112 -9.65 18.11 20.54
N THR A 113 -9.63 18.94 19.49
CA THR A 113 -10.85 19.40 18.80
C THR A 113 -11.16 18.53 17.59
N SER A 114 -12.44 18.31 17.33
CA SER A 114 -12.90 17.61 16.14
C SER A 114 -13.01 18.58 14.95
N PHE A 115 -12.66 18.09 13.76
CA PHE A 115 -12.78 18.83 12.50
C PHE A 115 -13.19 17.90 11.35
N ASN A 116 -13.80 18.47 10.31
CA ASN A 116 -14.28 17.73 9.15
C ASN A 116 -13.35 17.98 7.96
N LYS A 117 -12.46 17.01 7.66
CA LYS A 117 -11.62 17.06 6.46
C LYS A 117 -12.40 16.52 5.27
N THR A 118 -12.40 17.29 4.17
CA THR A 118 -13.07 16.93 2.93
C THR A 118 -12.08 16.91 1.77
N TRP A 119 -12.11 15.85 0.99
CA TRP A 119 -11.43 15.74 -0.30
C TRP A 119 -12.44 15.59 -1.43
N SER A 120 -12.12 16.15 -2.59
CA SER A 120 -12.85 15.91 -3.83
C SER A 120 -12.10 14.90 -4.66
N PHE A 121 -12.67 13.73 -4.87
CA PHE A 121 -12.13 12.68 -5.72
C PHE A 121 -12.74 12.77 -7.11
N THR A 122 -11.91 12.75 -8.15
CA THR A 122 -12.33 12.72 -9.55
C THR A 122 -11.99 11.35 -10.15
N ASN A 123 -12.98 10.75 -10.79
CA ASN A 123 -12.81 9.50 -11.51
C ASN A 123 -12.17 9.78 -12.89
N VAL A 124 -10.88 9.59 -13.00
CA VAL A 124 -10.13 9.75 -14.25
C VAL A 124 -9.94 8.43 -15.01
N GLY A 125 -10.52 7.33 -14.50
CA GLY A 125 -10.63 6.05 -15.18
C GLY A 125 -11.84 5.99 -16.11
N TYR A 126 -12.00 4.87 -16.82
CA TYR A 126 -13.16 4.68 -17.71
C TYR A 126 -14.26 3.80 -17.09
N CYS A 127 -14.08 3.24 -15.89
CA CYS A 127 -15.09 2.48 -15.17
C CYS A 127 -15.74 3.32 -14.07
N ALA A 128 -17.06 3.26 -13.96
CA ALA A 128 -17.79 3.93 -12.89
C ALA A 128 -17.46 3.31 -11.52
N TRP A 129 -17.37 4.13 -10.50
CA TRP A 129 -17.26 3.69 -9.11
C TRP A 129 -18.66 3.51 -8.53
N ASN A 130 -18.89 2.42 -7.81
CA ASN A 130 -20.15 2.18 -7.13
C ASN A 130 -20.11 2.66 -5.67
N SER A 131 -21.25 2.62 -4.98
CA SER A 131 -21.37 3.04 -3.57
C SER A 131 -20.68 2.09 -2.57
N GLY A 132 -20.20 0.93 -3.01
CA GLY A 132 -19.36 0.03 -2.20
C GLY A 132 -17.91 0.50 -2.06
N TYR A 133 -17.47 1.44 -2.90
CA TYR A 133 -16.14 2.03 -2.78
C TYR A 133 -16.04 2.85 -1.49
N TYR A 134 -14.86 2.92 -0.91
CA TYR A 134 -14.69 3.56 0.40
C TYR A 134 -13.32 4.20 0.57
N VAL A 135 -13.27 5.23 1.41
CA VAL A 135 -12.04 5.83 1.89
C VAL A 135 -11.71 5.25 3.27
N ALA A 136 -10.47 4.79 3.44
CA ALA A 136 -9.98 4.21 4.68
C ALA A 136 -8.57 4.69 5.03
N PHE A 137 -8.25 4.64 6.32
CA PHE A 137 -6.92 4.97 6.84
C PHE A 137 -5.88 3.95 6.36
N MET A 138 -4.71 4.44 5.97
CA MET A 138 -3.58 3.64 5.50
C MET A 138 -2.39 3.70 6.46
N SER A 139 -1.93 4.91 6.78
CA SER A 139 -0.70 5.08 7.56
C SER A 139 -0.62 6.44 8.26
N GLY A 140 0.34 6.59 9.16
CA GLY A 140 0.56 7.83 9.93
C GLY A 140 -0.34 7.93 11.16
N THR A 141 -0.89 9.12 11.42
CA THR A 141 -1.81 9.38 12.53
C THR A 141 -3.25 9.40 12.04
N SER A 142 -4.08 8.43 12.44
CA SER A 142 -5.45 8.29 11.93
C SER A 142 -6.40 9.40 12.38
N MET A 143 -6.07 10.11 13.46
CA MET A 143 -6.92 11.17 14.05
C MET A 143 -8.38 10.73 14.26
N GLY A 144 -8.61 9.42 14.46
CA GLY A 144 -9.94 8.86 14.65
C GLY A 144 -10.77 8.70 13.37
N GLY A 145 -10.18 8.94 12.20
CA GLY A 145 -10.88 8.78 10.92
C GLY A 145 -11.40 7.36 10.70
N SER A 146 -12.71 7.22 10.49
CA SER A 146 -13.36 5.94 10.21
C SER A 146 -13.48 5.70 8.70
N THR A 147 -13.58 4.41 8.32
CA THR A 147 -13.90 4.04 6.94
C THR A 147 -15.22 4.67 6.50
N THR A 148 -15.22 5.34 5.35
CA THR A 148 -16.38 6.04 4.82
C THR A 148 -16.63 5.61 3.39
N HIS A 149 -17.83 5.06 3.12
CA HIS A 149 -18.26 4.66 1.79
C HIS A 149 -18.71 5.87 0.95
N LEU A 150 -18.61 5.71 -0.38
CA LEU A 150 -19.11 6.73 -1.30
C LEU A 150 -20.64 6.82 -1.21
N ALA A 151 -21.16 8.06 -1.15
CA ALA A 151 -22.60 8.28 -1.06
C ALA A 151 -23.34 7.94 -2.35
N ASN A 152 -22.69 8.04 -3.50
CA ASN A 152 -23.29 7.87 -4.82
C ASN A 152 -22.31 7.17 -5.79
N VAL A 153 -22.86 6.70 -6.91
CA VAL A 153 -22.07 6.24 -8.06
C VAL A 153 -21.35 7.42 -8.70
N VAL A 154 -20.06 7.22 -9.05
CA VAL A 154 -19.24 8.24 -9.71
C VAL A 154 -18.89 7.77 -11.13
N PRO A 155 -19.51 8.32 -12.17
CA PRO A 155 -19.22 7.95 -13.54
C PRO A 155 -17.80 8.40 -13.96
N PRO A 156 -17.27 7.92 -15.08
CA PRO A 156 -16.05 8.47 -15.68
C PRO A 156 -16.14 9.98 -15.84
N ASN A 157 -15.05 10.67 -15.48
CA ASN A 157 -14.96 12.14 -15.40
C ASN A 157 -15.91 12.82 -14.37
N GLY A 158 -16.65 12.02 -13.59
CA GLY A 158 -17.41 12.52 -12.45
C GLY A 158 -16.53 12.74 -11.23
N TYR A 159 -17.07 13.44 -10.23
CA TYR A 159 -16.40 13.66 -8.95
C TYR A 159 -17.34 13.44 -7.77
N ILE A 160 -16.75 13.24 -6.59
CA ILE A 160 -17.45 13.11 -5.33
C ILE A 160 -16.63 13.70 -4.18
N ASN A 161 -17.30 14.41 -3.29
CA ASN A 161 -16.69 14.86 -2.05
C ASN A 161 -16.87 13.80 -0.96
N VAL A 162 -15.76 13.44 -0.31
CA VAL A 162 -15.76 12.54 0.84
C VAL A 162 -15.25 13.30 2.04
N THR A 163 -16.04 13.31 3.11
CA THR A 163 -15.73 14.00 4.35
C THR A 163 -15.50 12.99 5.47
N LEU A 164 -14.39 13.12 6.17
CA LEU A 164 -14.09 12.37 7.39
C LEU A 164 -14.14 13.30 8.59
N ASN A 165 -14.78 12.84 9.66
CA ASN A 165 -14.68 13.51 10.96
C ASN A 165 -13.41 13.03 11.65
N LEU A 166 -12.50 13.96 11.94
CA LEU A 166 -11.21 13.73 12.54
C LEU A 166 -11.11 14.48 13.87
N THR A 167 -10.23 14.03 14.75
CA THR A 167 -9.93 14.71 16.02
C THR A 167 -8.44 14.98 16.11
N ALA A 168 -8.08 16.24 16.34
CA ALA A 168 -6.69 16.64 16.51
C ALA A 168 -6.10 15.96 17.75
N PRO A 169 -4.86 15.44 17.69
CA PRO A 169 -4.15 14.90 18.84
C PRO A 169 -4.10 15.88 20.02
N ALA A 170 -3.96 15.33 21.23
CA ALA A 170 -3.91 16.15 22.45
C ALA A 170 -2.58 16.89 22.61
N THR A 171 -1.53 16.45 21.95
CA THR A 171 -0.18 17.03 22.03
C THR A 171 0.07 17.98 20.89
N VAL A 172 0.66 19.14 21.16
CA VAL A 172 1.12 20.12 20.16
C VAL A 172 2.17 19.48 19.27
N GLY A 173 2.07 19.70 17.94
CA GLY A 173 3.00 19.17 16.97
C GLY A 173 2.38 19.04 15.58
N THR A 174 3.18 18.63 14.59
CA THR A 174 2.72 18.36 13.23
C THR A 174 2.31 16.90 13.08
N TYR A 175 1.12 16.66 12.57
CA TYR A 175 0.56 15.32 12.40
C TYR A 175 0.10 15.13 10.96
N ARG A 176 0.44 13.96 10.39
CA ARG A 176 0.01 13.54 9.06
C ARG A 176 -0.71 12.21 9.12
N GLY A 177 -1.88 12.13 8.52
CA GLY A 177 -2.63 10.91 8.29
C GLY A 177 -2.81 10.66 6.80
N GLU A 178 -2.56 9.44 6.35
CA GLU A 178 -2.73 9.02 4.96
C GLU A 178 -3.94 8.12 4.82
N TYR A 179 -4.74 8.38 3.80
CA TYR A 179 -5.97 7.67 3.50
C TYR A 179 -5.97 7.22 2.04
N GLY A 180 -6.61 6.12 1.76
CA GLY A 180 -6.77 5.58 0.41
C GLY A 180 -8.22 5.46 0.00
N LEU A 181 -8.49 5.68 -1.28
CA LEU A 181 -9.74 5.28 -1.92
C LEU A 181 -9.58 3.85 -2.42
N PHE A 182 -10.51 2.98 -2.02
CA PHE A 182 -10.53 1.56 -2.36
C PHE A 182 -11.83 1.21 -3.07
N THR A 183 -11.75 0.19 -3.92
CA THR A 183 -12.94 -0.43 -4.50
C THR A 183 -13.70 -1.25 -3.45
N ASP A 184 -14.90 -1.70 -3.76
CA ASP A 184 -15.69 -2.67 -2.99
C ASP A 184 -15.00 -4.03 -2.77
N HIS A 185 -13.95 -4.33 -3.56
CA HIS A 185 -13.09 -5.51 -3.43
C HIS A 185 -11.74 -5.22 -2.75
N GLY A 186 -11.56 -4.02 -2.21
CA GLY A 186 -10.35 -3.62 -1.49
C GLY A 186 -9.15 -3.27 -2.39
N VAL A 187 -9.37 -3.06 -3.70
CA VAL A 187 -8.30 -2.59 -4.59
C VAL A 187 -8.07 -1.10 -4.37
N TYR A 188 -6.84 -0.72 -4.07
CA TYR A 188 -6.42 0.68 -3.92
C TYR A 188 -6.39 1.39 -5.28
N ILE A 189 -6.99 2.59 -5.38
CA ILE A 189 -7.09 3.36 -6.62
C ILE A 189 -6.72 4.84 -6.50
N GLY A 190 -6.52 5.37 -5.31
CA GLY A 190 -6.13 6.76 -5.12
C GLY A 190 -5.76 7.09 -3.68
N GLN A 191 -4.81 8.03 -3.49
CA GLN A 191 -4.31 8.44 -2.19
C GLN A 191 -4.68 9.89 -1.90
N VAL A 192 -4.97 10.16 -0.64
CA VAL A 192 -5.10 11.49 -0.05
C VAL A 192 -4.42 11.50 1.32
N TRP A 193 -4.17 12.70 1.83
CA TRP A 193 -3.65 12.88 3.17
C TRP A 193 -4.21 14.13 3.80
N VAL A 194 -4.01 14.25 5.08
CA VAL A 194 -4.22 15.46 5.86
C VAL A 194 -2.99 15.71 6.71
N THR A 195 -2.43 16.91 6.64
CA THR A 195 -1.34 17.35 7.50
C THR A 195 -1.84 18.57 8.27
N ILE A 196 -1.81 18.50 9.61
CA ILE A 196 -2.21 19.61 10.49
C ILE A 196 -1.10 19.96 11.46
N ASP A 197 -1.07 21.21 11.87
CA ASP A 197 -0.24 21.70 12.96
C ASP A 197 -1.14 21.93 14.19
N VAL A 198 -1.01 21.05 15.17
CA VAL A 198 -1.79 21.14 16.43
C VAL A 198 -1.19 22.19 17.32
N VAL A 199 -2.01 23.12 17.78
CA VAL A 199 -1.67 24.27 18.61
C VAL A 199 -2.47 24.30 19.91
#